data_8e7dc2e45f1aacd9b15808ad7c51fb8b
#
_entry.id   8e7dc2e45f1aacd9b15808ad7c51fb8b
#
_cell.length_a   1.000
_cell.length_b   1.000
_cell.length_c   1.000
_cell.angle_alpha   90.00
_cell.angle_beta   90.00
_cell.angle_gamma   90.00
#
_symmetry.space_group_name_H-M   'P 1'
#
loop_
_entity.id
_entity.type
_entity.pdbx_description
1 polymer ?
#
loop_
_entity_poly.entity_id
_entity_poly.type
_entity_poly.pdbx_seq_one_letter_code
_entity_poly.pdbx_strand_id
1 'polypeptide(L)'
;MRSELTPQDLRGEDIGIISPYIAQISLLNYLLNVDPDYRDRFRNALGNRAEELAQIEVKTVNGFEGRQKEVVLFSTVRNNAAGALGFLADRRRLNVGLTRARRGLFVIGGLATLRAGSSARGAVAWKHYADFLDGARLVRPLKGDALRRVLDGSSLGS
;
A
#
# COMPACT_ATOMS: atom_id res chain seq x y z
N MET A 1 -24.62 7.63 -9.41
CA MET A 1 -23.82 8.63 -8.66
C MET A 1 -22.80 7.88 -7.82
N ARG A 2 -21.49 7.97 -8.09
CA ARG A 2 -20.48 7.46 -7.18
C ARG A 2 -20.38 8.46 -6.03
N SER A 3 -20.77 8.05 -4.83
CA SER A 3 -20.52 8.86 -3.63
C SER A 3 -19.01 9.01 -3.46
N GLU A 4 -18.53 10.23 -3.37
CA GLU A 4 -17.14 10.50 -3.02
C GLU A 4 -16.86 9.87 -1.66
N LEU A 5 -15.74 9.14 -1.56
CA LEU A 5 -15.26 8.57 -0.31
C LEU A 5 -14.83 9.71 0.60
N THR A 6 -15.52 9.88 1.71
CA THR A 6 -15.03 10.73 2.77
C THR A 6 -14.19 9.93 3.76
N PRO A 7 -13.25 10.54 4.49
CA PRO A 7 -12.48 9.83 5.51
C PRO A 7 -13.36 9.16 6.59
N GLN A 8 -14.57 9.66 6.79
CA GLN A 8 -15.54 9.12 7.75
C GLN A 8 -16.21 7.84 7.26
N ASP A 9 -16.21 7.59 5.96
CA ASP A 9 -16.88 6.42 5.35
C ASP A 9 -16.00 5.16 5.37
N LEU A 10 -14.71 5.27 5.70
CA LEU A 10 -13.77 4.16 5.77
C LEU A 10 -13.52 3.75 7.22
N ARG A 11 -13.68 2.47 7.49
CA ARG A 11 -13.29 1.84 8.75
C ARG A 11 -12.05 0.97 8.55
N GLY A 12 -11.40 0.55 9.63
CA GLY A 12 -10.24 -0.34 9.54
C GLY A 12 -10.54 -1.65 8.79
N GLU A 13 -11.73 -2.22 8.99
CA GLU A 13 -12.18 -3.43 8.30
C GLU A 13 -12.33 -3.29 6.77
N ASP A 14 -12.50 -2.05 6.28
CA ASP A 14 -12.61 -1.73 4.85
C ASP A 14 -11.26 -1.63 4.17
N ILE A 15 -10.18 -1.64 4.94
CA ILE A 15 -8.81 -1.45 4.45
C ILE A 15 -8.05 -2.77 4.45
N GLY A 16 -7.39 -3.05 3.35
CA GLY A 16 -6.47 -4.17 3.22
C GLY A 16 -5.06 -3.72 2.89
N ILE A 17 -4.07 -4.37 3.47
CA ILE A 17 -2.66 -4.19 3.09
C ILE A 17 -2.15 -5.49 2.50
N ILE A 18 -1.67 -5.43 1.28
CA ILE A 18 -1.12 -6.58 0.57
C ILE A 18 0.39 -6.41 0.41
N SER A 19 1.13 -7.44 0.79
CA SER A 19 2.56 -7.52 0.53
C SER A 19 2.93 -8.90 -0.01
N PRO A 20 3.89 -9.01 -0.93
CA PRO A 20 4.35 -10.30 -1.42
C PRO A 20 5.23 -11.07 -0.43
N TYR A 21 5.66 -10.45 0.67
CA TYR A 21 6.62 -11.03 1.60
C TYR A 21 6.08 -11.15 3.03
N ILE A 22 6.18 -12.36 3.60
CA ILE A 22 5.72 -12.66 4.97
C ILE A 22 6.43 -11.81 6.02
N ALA A 23 7.74 -11.59 5.87
CA ALA A 23 8.49 -10.73 6.80
C ALA A 23 7.94 -9.31 6.88
N GLN A 24 7.53 -8.74 5.74
CA GLN A 24 6.89 -7.42 5.69
C GLN A 24 5.53 -7.43 6.39
N ILE A 25 4.75 -8.50 6.21
CA ILE A 25 3.45 -8.67 6.87
C ILE A 25 3.61 -8.74 8.39
N SER A 26 4.57 -9.52 8.86
CA SER A 26 4.88 -9.64 10.29
C SER A 26 5.29 -8.29 10.89
N LEU A 27 6.16 -7.55 10.18
CA LEU A 27 6.57 -6.21 10.59
C LEU A 27 5.39 -5.24 10.64
N LEU A 28 4.54 -5.21 9.61
CA LEU A 28 3.38 -4.33 9.56
C LEU A 28 2.39 -4.64 10.68
N ASN A 29 2.10 -5.91 10.93
CA ASN A 29 1.24 -6.31 12.04
C ASN A 29 1.82 -5.91 13.40
N TYR A 30 3.13 -6.04 13.58
CA TYR A 30 3.81 -5.60 14.79
C TYR A 30 3.69 -4.08 14.98
N LEU A 31 3.99 -3.29 13.94
CA LEU A 31 3.93 -1.83 14.00
C LEU A 31 2.50 -1.29 14.21
N LEU A 32 1.51 -1.94 13.61
CA LEU A 32 0.11 -1.52 13.72
C LEU A 32 -0.51 -1.87 15.09
N ASN A 33 -0.11 -3.00 15.70
CA ASN A 33 -0.84 -3.55 16.82
C ASN A 33 -0.03 -3.65 18.13
N VAL A 34 1.29 -3.70 18.06
CA VAL A 34 2.13 -4.06 19.21
C VAL A 34 3.09 -2.95 19.60
N ASP A 35 3.76 -2.34 18.64
CA ASP A 35 4.79 -1.33 18.87
C ASP A 35 4.24 -0.10 19.61
N PRO A 36 4.76 0.24 20.83
CA PRO A 36 4.21 1.32 21.64
C PRO A 36 4.41 2.71 20.99
N ASP A 37 5.55 2.94 20.35
CA ASP A 37 5.87 4.23 19.75
C ASP A 37 4.93 4.53 18.57
N TYR A 38 4.66 3.52 17.73
CA TYR A 38 3.71 3.66 16.63
C TYR A 38 2.27 3.77 17.11
N ARG A 39 1.89 3.06 18.15
CA ARG A 39 0.54 3.18 18.75
C ARG A 39 0.29 4.60 19.25
N ASP A 40 1.26 5.21 19.91
CA ASP A 40 1.13 6.58 20.40
C ASP A 40 1.07 7.60 19.24
N ARG A 41 1.88 7.41 18.19
CA ARG A 41 1.80 8.22 16.97
C ARG A 41 0.45 8.10 16.28
N PHE A 42 -0.08 6.90 16.16
CA PHE A 42 -1.41 6.69 15.58
C PHE A 42 -2.52 7.29 16.43
N ARG A 43 -2.46 7.21 17.76
CA ARG A 43 -3.41 7.88 18.65
C ARG A 43 -3.37 9.38 18.48
N ASN A 44 -2.18 9.97 18.38
CA ASN A 44 -2.03 11.40 18.16
C ASN A 44 -2.59 11.83 16.80
N ALA A 45 -2.39 11.06 15.76
CA ALA A 45 -2.84 11.37 14.40
C ALA A 45 -4.33 11.10 14.16
N LEU A 46 -4.89 10.05 14.76
CA LEU A 46 -6.23 9.52 14.45
C LEU A 46 -7.24 9.63 15.60
N GLY A 47 -6.77 9.98 16.81
CA GLY A 47 -7.62 10.02 17.99
C GLY A 47 -8.25 8.65 18.29
N ASN A 48 -9.55 8.65 18.58
CA ASN A 48 -10.31 7.42 18.89
C ASN A 48 -10.33 6.40 17.73
N ARG A 49 -10.09 6.85 16.49
CA ARG A 49 -10.04 5.97 15.33
C ARG A 49 -8.77 5.11 15.26
N ALA A 50 -7.78 5.39 16.09
CA ALA A 50 -6.56 4.56 16.15
C ALA A 50 -6.86 3.09 16.52
N GLU A 51 -7.95 2.80 17.23
CA GLU A 51 -8.37 1.43 17.56
C GLU A 51 -8.81 0.64 16.32
N GLU A 52 -9.27 1.32 15.28
CA GLU A 52 -9.67 0.69 14.02
C GLU A 52 -8.47 0.07 13.26
N LEU A 53 -7.24 0.48 13.56
CA LEU A 53 -6.03 -0.08 12.93
C LEU A 53 -5.88 -1.59 13.14
N ALA A 54 -6.35 -2.11 14.27
CA ALA A 54 -6.35 -3.54 14.55
C ALA A 54 -7.29 -4.35 13.63
N GLN A 55 -8.23 -3.68 12.96
CA GLN A 55 -9.18 -4.29 12.03
C GLN A 55 -8.65 -4.31 10.59
N ILE A 56 -7.53 -3.62 10.31
CA ILE A 56 -6.89 -3.64 8.99
C ILE A 56 -6.38 -5.05 8.70
N GLU A 57 -6.78 -5.59 7.58
CA GLU A 57 -6.35 -6.92 7.16
C GLU A 57 -5.01 -6.86 6.42
N VAL A 58 -3.95 -7.42 7.01
CA VAL A 58 -2.60 -7.48 6.42
C VAL A 58 -2.29 -8.89 5.99
N LYS A 59 -2.18 -9.15 4.69
CA LYS A 59 -2.01 -10.50 4.11
C LYS A 59 -1.05 -10.51 2.92
N THR A 60 -0.60 -11.73 2.56
CA THR A 60 0.08 -11.95 1.29
C THR A 60 -0.89 -11.82 0.12
N VAL A 61 -0.35 -11.71 -1.10
CA VAL A 61 -1.15 -11.74 -2.33
C VAL A 61 -2.06 -12.97 -2.39
N ASN A 62 -1.53 -14.15 -2.07
CA ASN A 62 -2.31 -15.39 -2.05
C ASN A 62 -3.35 -15.41 -0.92
N GLY A 63 -3.03 -14.82 0.23
CA GLY A 63 -3.96 -14.70 1.36
C GLY A 63 -5.14 -13.77 1.09
N PHE A 64 -5.05 -12.93 0.06
CA PHE A 64 -6.12 -12.05 -0.41
C PHE A 64 -6.94 -12.64 -1.56
N GLU A 65 -6.61 -13.83 -2.03
CA GLU A 65 -7.37 -14.47 -3.10
C GLU A 65 -8.83 -14.66 -2.70
N GLY A 66 -9.76 -14.27 -3.58
CA GLY A 66 -11.19 -14.30 -3.32
C GLY A 66 -11.73 -13.20 -2.39
N ARG A 67 -10.89 -12.34 -1.82
CA ARG A 67 -11.28 -11.25 -0.93
C ARG A 67 -11.24 -9.90 -1.64
N GLN A 68 -12.05 -8.97 -1.18
CA GLN A 68 -12.05 -7.58 -1.65
C GLN A 68 -12.18 -6.63 -0.46
N LYS A 69 -11.60 -5.44 -0.61
CA LYS A 69 -11.69 -4.34 0.36
C LYS A 69 -12.07 -3.06 -0.36
N GLU A 70 -12.61 -2.09 0.35
CA GLU A 70 -12.91 -0.79 -0.25
C GLU A 70 -11.62 -0.09 -0.69
N VAL A 71 -10.61 -0.12 0.18
CA VAL A 71 -9.28 0.44 -0.10
C VAL A 71 -8.21 -0.63 0.11
N VAL A 72 -7.28 -0.71 -0.82
CA VAL A 72 -6.12 -1.59 -0.72
C VAL A 72 -4.82 -0.79 -0.85
N LEU A 73 -3.91 -1.02 0.09
CA LEU A 73 -2.52 -0.59 -0.02
C LEU A 73 -1.69 -1.79 -0.45
N PHE A 74 -1.07 -1.69 -1.62
CA PHE A 74 -0.19 -2.73 -2.14
C PHE A 74 1.26 -2.32 -1.98
N SER A 75 2.00 -2.98 -1.09
CA SER A 75 3.43 -2.73 -0.90
C SER A 75 4.26 -3.65 -1.79
N THR A 76 5.03 -3.08 -2.70
CA THR A 76 5.94 -3.86 -3.57
C THR A 76 7.19 -4.30 -2.85
N VAL A 77 7.54 -3.64 -1.74
CA VAL A 77 8.75 -3.87 -0.91
C VAL A 77 10.07 -3.60 -1.67
N ARG A 78 10.08 -3.84 -2.98
CA ARG A 78 11.29 -3.72 -3.81
C ARG A 78 11.58 -2.26 -4.15
N ASN A 79 12.78 -1.85 -3.77
CA ASN A 79 13.35 -0.56 -4.16
C ASN A 79 14.86 -0.77 -4.38
N ASN A 80 15.26 -1.12 -5.60
CA ASN A 80 16.64 -1.39 -5.95
C ASN A 80 16.98 -0.94 -7.38
N ALA A 81 18.20 -0.49 -7.59
CA ALA A 81 18.66 0.02 -8.87
C ALA A 81 18.73 -1.05 -9.99
N ALA A 82 18.85 -2.33 -9.61
CA ALA A 82 18.92 -3.43 -10.57
C ALA A 82 17.55 -3.83 -11.16
N GLY A 83 16.44 -3.23 -10.71
CA GLY A 83 15.09 -3.57 -11.16
C GLY A 83 14.66 -5.00 -10.84
N ALA A 84 15.27 -5.63 -9.81
CA ALA A 84 14.96 -7.00 -9.43
C ALA A 84 13.59 -7.06 -8.75
N LEU A 85 12.60 -7.59 -9.45
CA LEU A 85 11.21 -7.66 -8.99
C LEU A 85 10.94 -8.89 -8.09
N GLY A 86 11.75 -9.95 -8.22
CA GLY A 86 11.57 -11.16 -7.43
C GLY A 86 10.14 -11.73 -7.57
N PHE A 87 9.46 -11.87 -6.45
CA PHE A 87 8.09 -12.39 -6.39
C PHE A 87 7.06 -11.59 -7.22
N LEU A 88 7.31 -10.29 -7.45
CA LEU A 88 6.45 -9.43 -8.27
C LEU A 88 6.54 -9.73 -9.78
N ALA A 89 7.51 -10.52 -10.21
CA ALA A 89 7.65 -10.93 -11.62
C ALA A 89 6.52 -11.86 -12.10
N ASP A 90 5.69 -12.36 -11.20
CA ASP A 90 4.52 -13.17 -11.54
C ASP A 90 3.31 -12.29 -11.88
N ARG A 91 2.91 -12.28 -13.15
CA ARG A 91 1.77 -11.49 -13.64
C ARG A 91 0.44 -11.87 -12.98
N ARG A 92 0.23 -13.14 -12.61
CA ARG A 92 -1.01 -13.57 -11.96
C ARG A 92 -1.16 -12.92 -10.60
N ARG A 93 -0.07 -12.88 -9.85
CA ARG A 93 -0.02 -12.23 -8.53
C ARG A 93 -0.25 -10.73 -8.61
N LEU A 94 0.32 -10.08 -9.62
CA LEU A 94 0.03 -8.67 -9.90
C LEU A 94 -1.47 -8.45 -10.09
N ASN A 95 -2.10 -9.23 -10.97
CA ASN A 95 -3.53 -9.12 -11.23
C ASN A 95 -4.36 -9.33 -9.96
N VAL A 96 -4.05 -10.35 -9.17
CA VAL A 96 -4.74 -10.60 -7.89
C VAL A 96 -4.62 -9.37 -6.99
N GLY A 97 -3.43 -8.85 -6.77
CA GLY A 97 -3.21 -7.70 -5.90
C GLY A 97 -3.93 -6.43 -6.37
N LEU A 98 -3.82 -6.10 -7.66
CA LEU A 98 -4.40 -4.88 -8.23
C LEU A 98 -5.93 -4.91 -8.33
N THR A 99 -6.55 -6.09 -8.36
CA THR A 99 -8.01 -6.23 -8.49
C THR A 99 -8.76 -6.43 -7.18
N ARG A 100 -8.08 -6.30 -6.04
CA ARG A 100 -8.71 -6.48 -4.72
C ARG A 100 -9.40 -5.23 -4.18
N ALA A 101 -9.08 -4.06 -4.70
CA ALA A 101 -9.68 -2.80 -4.29
C ALA A 101 -11.00 -2.53 -5.05
N ARG A 102 -12.04 -2.17 -4.32
CA ARG A 102 -13.33 -1.76 -4.90
C ARG A 102 -13.35 -0.29 -5.27
N ARG A 103 -12.74 0.57 -4.45
CA ARG A 103 -12.80 2.03 -4.60
C ARG A 103 -11.44 2.69 -4.73
N GLY A 104 -10.44 2.23 -3.97
CA GLY A 104 -9.12 2.86 -3.98
C GLY A 104 -7.98 1.86 -3.90
N LEU A 105 -7.00 2.02 -4.78
CA LEU A 105 -5.76 1.23 -4.78
C LEU A 105 -4.57 2.18 -4.67
N PHE A 106 -3.75 1.96 -3.65
CA PHE A 106 -2.49 2.66 -3.46
C PHE A 106 -1.34 1.67 -3.59
N VAL A 107 -0.46 1.89 -4.56
CA VAL A 107 0.75 1.07 -4.73
C VAL A 107 1.94 1.83 -4.16
N ILE A 108 2.59 1.23 -3.17
CA ILE A 108 3.74 1.81 -2.47
C ILE A 108 4.99 1.07 -2.89
N GLY A 109 5.95 1.78 -3.46
CA GLY A 109 7.19 1.17 -3.94
C GLY A 109 8.09 2.10 -4.73
N GLY A 110 9.18 1.56 -5.24
CA GLY A 110 10.14 2.28 -6.08
C GLY A 110 9.71 2.29 -7.55
N LEU A 111 9.23 3.43 -8.07
CA LEU A 111 8.81 3.55 -9.47
C LEU A 111 9.94 3.18 -10.45
N ALA A 112 11.18 3.59 -10.16
CA ALA A 112 12.34 3.25 -10.96
C ALA A 112 12.58 1.74 -11.02
N THR A 113 12.42 1.03 -9.88
CA THR A 113 12.54 -0.43 -9.82
C THR A 113 11.47 -1.12 -10.66
N LEU A 114 10.22 -0.65 -10.59
CA LEU A 114 9.12 -1.21 -11.37
C LEU A 114 9.31 -1.02 -12.88
N ARG A 115 9.95 0.08 -13.29
CA ARG A 115 10.26 0.37 -14.70
C ARG A 115 11.48 -0.36 -15.23
N ALA A 116 12.47 -0.61 -14.38
CA ALA A 116 13.75 -1.20 -14.79
C ALA A 116 13.68 -2.72 -15.02
N GLY A 117 12.66 -3.40 -14.54
CA GLY A 117 12.51 -4.85 -14.72
C GLY A 117 12.43 -5.24 -16.19
N SER A 118 13.36 -6.08 -16.67
CA SER A 118 13.55 -6.30 -18.12
C SER A 118 13.25 -7.70 -18.63
N SER A 119 13.22 -8.73 -17.80
CA SER A 119 13.34 -10.12 -18.30
C SER A 119 12.19 -11.07 -18.05
N ALA A 120 11.20 -10.72 -17.24
CA ALA A 120 10.06 -11.58 -16.94
C ALA A 120 8.76 -10.97 -17.46
N ARG A 121 7.79 -11.82 -17.83
CA ARG A 121 6.45 -11.35 -18.27
C ARG A 121 5.77 -10.41 -17.28
N GLY A 122 5.99 -10.62 -16.01
CA GLY A 122 5.50 -9.73 -14.95
C GLY A 122 6.21 -8.37 -14.92
N ALA A 123 7.50 -8.32 -15.28
CA ALA A 123 8.25 -7.07 -15.34
C ALA A 123 7.69 -6.12 -16.40
N VAL A 124 7.32 -6.64 -17.57
CA VAL A 124 6.67 -5.87 -18.63
C VAL A 124 5.32 -5.29 -18.16
N ALA A 125 4.53 -6.08 -17.45
CA ALA A 125 3.25 -5.64 -16.89
C ALA A 125 3.43 -4.53 -15.85
N TRP A 126 4.42 -4.64 -14.96
CA TRP A 126 4.74 -3.60 -13.99
C TRP A 126 5.22 -2.30 -14.64
N LYS A 127 6.05 -2.42 -15.69
CA LYS A 127 6.50 -1.25 -16.46
C LYS A 127 5.30 -0.52 -17.09
N HIS A 128 4.43 -1.24 -17.78
CA HIS A 128 3.24 -0.63 -18.39
C HIS A 128 2.33 0.02 -17.36
N TYR A 129 2.15 -0.63 -16.19
CA TYR A 129 1.34 -0.07 -15.12
C TYR A 129 1.98 1.19 -14.53
N ALA A 130 3.29 1.18 -14.29
CA ALA A 130 4.03 2.34 -13.79
C ALA A 130 4.00 3.51 -14.78
N ASP A 131 4.15 3.24 -16.08
CA ASP A 131 4.07 4.25 -17.13
C ASP A 131 2.64 4.84 -17.25
N PHE A 132 1.62 4.00 -17.10
CA PHE A 132 0.23 4.46 -17.06
C PHE A 132 -0.01 5.40 -15.86
N LEU A 133 0.42 5.02 -14.66
CA LEU A 133 0.24 5.84 -13.47
C LEU A 133 0.94 7.20 -13.59
N ASP A 134 2.13 7.22 -14.14
CA ASP A 134 2.91 8.44 -14.34
C ASP A 134 2.27 9.33 -15.42
N GLY A 135 1.89 8.76 -16.55
CA GLY A 135 1.18 9.47 -17.61
C GLY A 135 -0.17 10.04 -17.17
N ALA A 136 -0.87 9.36 -16.29
CA ALA A 136 -2.10 9.83 -15.66
C ALA A 136 -1.87 10.81 -14.49
N ARG A 137 -0.62 11.17 -14.18
CA ARG A 137 -0.24 12.04 -13.05
C ARG A 137 -0.70 11.52 -11.68
N LEU A 138 -0.78 10.21 -11.52
CA LEU A 138 -1.19 9.53 -10.28
C LEU A 138 -0.01 9.17 -9.36
N VAL A 139 1.22 9.39 -9.81
CA VAL A 139 2.42 9.16 -8.99
C VAL A 139 2.61 10.32 -8.02
N ARG A 140 2.83 9.98 -6.76
CA ARG A 140 3.15 10.93 -5.70
C ARG A 140 4.45 10.52 -5.01
N PRO A 141 5.46 11.38 -4.96
CA PRO A 141 6.68 11.09 -4.21
C PRO A 141 6.37 11.10 -2.70
N LEU A 142 6.67 9.99 -2.02
CA LEU A 142 6.65 9.92 -0.57
C LEU A 142 8.00 10.39 -0.02
N LYS A 143 8.03 11.57 0.53
CA LYS A 143 9.20 12.09 1.24
C LYS A 143 9.08 11.76 2.73
N GLY A 144 10.17 11.26 3.34
CA GLY A 144 10.18 10.87 4.75
C GLY A 144 9.69 11.96 5.69
N ASP A 145 10.01 13.22 5.40
CA ASP A 145 9.57 14.36 6.21
C ASP A 145 8.05 14.62 6.12
N ALA A 146 7.42 14.35 4.99
CA ALA A 146 5.97 14.47 4.84
C ALA A 146 5.25 13.38 5.64
N LEU A 147 5.75 12.15 5.60
CA LEU A 147 5.21 11.04 6.40
C LEU A 147 5.37 11.27 7.90
N ARG A 148 6.53 11.77 8.34
CA ARG A 148 6.76 12.13 9.74
C ARG A 148 5.78 13.19 10.21
N ARG A 149 5.57 14.25 9.45
CA ARG A 149 4.61 15.32 9.80
C ARG A 149 3.20 14.79 10.00
N VAL A 150 2.75 13.87 9.15
CA VAL A 150 1.42 13.25 9.31
C VAL A 150 1.35 12.44 10.60
N LEU A 151 2.37 11.64 10.90
CA LEU A 151 2.44 10.82 12.11
C LEU A 151 2.61 11.64 13.39
N ASP A 152 3.25 12.80 13.30
CA ASP A 152 3.46 13.71 14.42
C ASP A 152 2.27 14.71 14.61
N GLY A 153 1.18 14.52 13.88
CA GLY A 153 -0.03 15.33 13.99
C GLY A 153 0.08 16.73 13.37
N SER A 154 1.17 17.03 12.68
CA SER A 154 1.33 18.29 11.96
C SER A 154 0.55 18.20 10.64
N SER A 155 -0.52 18.99 10.48
CA SER A 155 -1.29 19.03 9.26
C SER A 155 -0.40 19.30 8.04
N LEU A 156 -0.62 18.55 6.99
CA LEU A 156 -0.13 18.90 5.66
C LEU A 156 -0.79 20.23 5.31
N GLY A 157 -0.02 21.31 5.42
CA GLY A 157 -0.47 22.62 5.00
C GLY A 157 -0.99 22.55 3.57
N SER A 158 -2.16 23.08 3.38
CA SER A 158 -2.88 23.24 2.11
C SER A 158 -2.02 23.85 1.01
#